data_ff091e64cc28422a53be2af26e5d1b52
#
_entry.id   ff091e64cc28422a53be2af26e5d1b52
#
_cell.length_a   1.000
_cell.length_b   1.000
_cell.length_c   1.000
_cell.angle_alpha   90.00
_cell.angle_beta   90.00
_cell.angle_gamma   90.00
#
_symmetry.space_group_name_H-M   'P 1'
#
loop_
_entity.id
_entity.type
_entity.pdbx_description
1 polymer ?
#
loop_
_entity_poly.entity_id
_entity_poly.type
_entity_poly.pdbx_seq_one_letter_code
_entity_poly.pdbx_strand_id
1 'polypeptide(L)'
;YFYYHYNLKKNEKIKLSKDTNFTVFILDCGYNHHVKLENRLVKIKKNIFFYFKKYQTLENLNNSIEILLVGKKTNNLEGFYLKKKSSNFYKVSKPWGYELWINSINNDFAFKKIFIKKGFKTSLQFHELKRETNLILDGKAKLFYKKNKKIQNLNVLKKDIAFKKLEKNTIINVYPKILHRIKAVTNLLLFEVSSPHLKDVVRVADDTKRASGHIKSEHSKKK
;
A
#
# COMPACT_ATOMS: atom_id res chain seq x y z
N TYR A 1 -0.06 10.79 -5.82
CA TYR A 1 -0.31 10.47 -4.40
C TYR A 1 0.90 10.85 -3.56
N PHE A 2 0.65 11.02 -2.28
CA PHE A 2 1.65 11.13 -1.23
C PHE A 2 1.28 10.17 -0.10
N TYR A 3 2.22 9.89 0.78
CA TYR A 3 1.94 9.18 2.01
C TYR A 3 2.88 9.68 3.11
N TYR A 4 2.38 9.60 4.35
CA TYR A 4 3.12 9.96 5.53
C TYR A 4 2.87 8.92 6.63
N HIS A 5 3.91 8.63 7.38
CA HIS A 5 3.87 7.80 8.57
C HIS A 5 4.02 8.70 9.77
N TYR A 6 3.04 8.70 10.66
CA TYR A 6 3.02 9.54 11.85
C TYR A 6 2.89 8.70 13.12
N ASN A 7 3.59 9.14 14.16
CA ASN A 7 3.34 8.75 15.54
C ASN A 7 2.81 9.99 16.26
N LEU A 8 1.50 10.05 16.49
CA LEU A 8 0.85 11.18 17.15
C LEU A 8 0.76 10.92 18.64
N LYS A 9 1.31 11.82 19.42
CA LYS A 9 1.17 11.85 20.88
C LYS A 9 -0.23 12.36 21.28
N LYS A 10 -0.57 12.26 22.56
CA LYS A 10 -1.80 12.80 23.10
C LYS A 10 -1.94 14.29 22.79
N ASN A 11 -3.13 14.72 22.37
CA ASN A 11 -3.51 16.07 21.98
C ASN A 11 -2.82 16.62 20.73
N GLU A 12 -1.98 15.83 20.05
CA GLU A 12 -1.44 16.23 18.74
C GLU A 12 -2.51 16.13 17.65
N LYS A 13 -2.43 17.07 16.70
CA LYS A 13 -3.42 17.23 15.61
C LYS A 13 -2.76 17.20 14.26
N ILE A 14 -3.44 16.55 13.30
CA ILE A 14 -3.14 16.70 11.88
C ILE A 14 -4.29 17.47 11.23
N LYS A 15 -3.95 18.55 10.53
CA LYS A 15 -4.89 19.26 9.65
C LYS A 15 -4.77 18.69 8.24
N LEU A 16 -5.87 18.19 7.72
CA LEU A 16 -5.96 17.63 6.37
C LEU A 16 -6.43 18.73 5.41
N SER A 17 -5.77 18.87 4.28
CA SER A 17 -6.00 19.93 3.31
C SER A 17 -7.36 19.80 2.61
N LYS A 18 -7.98 20.92 2.24
CA LYS A 18 -9.32 20.98 1.61
C LYS A 18 -9.37 20.30 0.24
N ASP A 19 -8.28 20.35 -0.50
CA ASP A 19 -8.16 19.92 -1.88
C ASP A 19 -7.57 18.52 -2.00
N THR A 20 -7.71 17.69 -0.97
CA THR A 20 -7.05 16.39 -0.93
C THR A 20 -7.99 15.30 -0.43
N ASN A 21 -8.03 14.19 -1.15
CA ASN A 21 -8.61 12.95 -0.67
C ASN A 21 -7.61 12.22 0.20
N PHE A 22 -8.02 11.83 1.40
CA PHE A 22 -7.18 11.14 2.36
C PHE A 22 -7.74 9.77 2.77
N THR A 23 -6.84 8.82 2.97
CA THR A 23 -7.08 7.61 3.73
C THR A 23 -6.14 7.60 4.92
N VAL A 24 -6.68 7.55 6.12
CA VAL A 24 -5.94 7.36 7.37
C VAL A 24 -6.10 5.91 7.80
N PHE A 25 -5.01 5.19 7.93
CA PHE A 25 -4.99 3.83 8.42
C PHE A 25 -4.33 3.79 9.80
N ILE A 26 -5.01 3.19 10.78
CA ILE A 26 -4.49 3.03 12.13
C ILE A 26 -3.61 1.77 12.17
N LEU A 27 -2.29 1.98 12.27
CA LEU A 27 -1.29 0.92 12.37
C LEU A 27 -1.28 0.33 13.76
N ASP A 28 -1.23 1.19 14.77
CA ASP A 28 -1.24 0.81 16.16
C ASP A 28 -1.92 1.84 17.05
N CYS A 29 -2.58 1.39 18.09
CA CYS A 29 -3.19 2.22 19.12
C CYS A 29 -3.48 1.38 20.37
N GLY A 30 -3.58 2.05 21.53
CA GLY A 30 -3.97 1.43 22.79
C GLY A 30 -5.41 0.88 22.80
N TYR A 31 -5.72 0.15 23.84
CA TYR A 31 -7.09 -0.30 24.10
C TYR A 31 -8.00 0.90 24.38
N ASN A 32 -9.25 0.82 23.92
CA ASN A 32 -10.28 1.86 24.11
C ASN A 32 -9.86 3.27 23.62
N HIS A 33 -9.08 3.34 22.55
CA HIS A 33 -8.51 4.57 22.03
C HIS A 33 -9.55 5.40 21.27
N HIS A 34 -9.50 6.72 21.44
CA HIS A 34 -10.38 7.67 20.78
C HIS A 34 -9.57 8.73 20.03
N VAL A 35 -10.10 9.16 18.91
CA VAL A 35 -9.66 10.34 18.17
C VAL A 35 -10.84 11.30 17.99
N LYS A 36 -10.55 12.56 17.88
CA LYS A 36 -11.54 13.57 17.50
C LYS A 36 -11.36 13.90 16.01
N LEU A 37 -12.42 13.72 15.25
CA LEU A 37 -12.51 14.10 13.84
C LEU A 37 -13.44 15.30 13.73
N GLU A 38 -12.87 16.49 13.50
CA GLU A 38 -13.57 17.76 13.69
C GLU A 38 -14.20 17.79 15.09
N ASN A 39 -15.53 17.82 15.17
CA ASN A 39 -16.31 17.83 16.41
C ASN A 39 -16.83 16.44 16.82
N ARG A 40 -16.43 15.37 16.15
CA ARG A 40 -16.92 14.01 16.42
C ARG A 40 -15.89 13.17 17.16
N LEU A 41 -16.30 12.61 18.29
CA LEU A 41 -15.52 11.60 19.00
C LEU A 41 -15.66 10.24 18.30
N VAL A 42 -14.55 9.62 17.96
CA VAL A 42 -14.53 8.34 17.25
C VAL A 42 -13.64 7.35 17.98
N LYS A 43 -14.23 6.26 18.46
CA LYS A 43 -13.47 5.13 19.00
C LYS A 43 -12.73 4.42 17.86
N ILE A 44 -11.44 4.20 18.04
CA ILE A 44 -10.58 3.54 17.07
C ILE A 44 -9.98 2.26 17.62
N LYS A 45 -9.47 1.45 16.72
CA LYS A 45 -8.65 0.29 17.02
C LYS A 45 -7.68 0.02 15.88
N LYS A 46 -6.67 -0.78 16.14
CA LYS A 46 -5.72 -1.27 15.12
C LYS A 46 -6.41 -1.85 13.90
N ASN A 47 -5.84 -1.62 12.73
CA ASN A 47 -6.32 -2.09 11.42
C ASN A 47 -7.70 -1.56 11.00
N ILE A 48 -8.12 -0.40 11.46
CA ILE A 48 -9.22 0.34 10.85
C ILE A 48 -8.68 1.47 9.99
N PHE A 49 -9.49 1.95 9.06
CA PHE A 49 -9.16 3.14 8.28
C PHE A 49 -10.34 4.09 8.15
N PHE A 50 -9.99 5.35 7.86
CA PHE A 50 -10.92 6.41 7.55
C PHE A 50 -10.60 6.96 6.18
N TYR A 51 -11.62 7.25 5.39
CA TYR A 51 -11.50 7.90 4.10
C TYR A 51 -12.16 9.27 4.14
N PHE A 52 -11.43 10.29 3.73
CA PHE A 52 -11.87 11.68 3.78
C PHE A 52 -11.80 12.33 2.41
N LYS A 53 -12.80 13.13 2.07
CA LYS A 53 -12.87 13.95 0.86
C LYS A 53 -12.97 15.45 1.15
N LYS A 54 -12.91 15.88 2.40
CA LYS A 54 -12.96 17.29 2.82
C LYS A 54 -11.89 17.57 3.85
N TYR A 55 -11.60 18.87 3.99
CA TYR A 55 -10.81 19.36 5.12
C TYR A 55 -11.33 18.77 6.42
N GLN A 56 -10.44 18.16 7.15
CA GLN A 56 -10.73 17.67 8.50
C GLN A 56 -9.50 17.76 9.38
N THR A 57 -9.75 17.91 10.67
CA THR A 57 -8.73 17.78 11.71
C THR A 57 -8.88 16.43 12.38
N LEU A 58 -7.77 15.69 12.47
CA LEU A 58 -7.67 14.50 13.30
C LEU A 58 -6.84 14.83 14.53
N GLU A 59 -7.44 14.70 15.71
CA GLU A 59 -6.79 14.91 17.00
C GLU A 59 -6.72 13.59 17.76
N ASN A 60 -5.54 13.25 18.27
CA ASN A 60 -5.36 12.10 19.13
C ASN A 60 -5.68 12.48 20.59
N LEU A 61 -6.61 11.79 21.22
CA LEU A 61 -7.10 12.11 22.59
C LEU A 61 -6.47 11.26 23.69
N ASN A 62 -5.81 10.16 23.33
CA ASN A 62 -5.22 9.22 24.29
C ASN A 62 -3.70 9.13 24.11
N ASN A 63 -3.10 8.05 24.58
CA ASN A 63 -1.68 7.75 24.36
C ASN A 63 -1.32 7.79 22.88
N SER A 64 -0.06 7.60 22.54
CA SER A 64 0.39 7.67 21.16
C SER A 64 -0.39 6.71 20.23
N ILE A 65 -0.64 7.16 19.01
CA ILE A 65 -1.15 6.35 17.91
C ILE A 65 -0.17 6.37 16.74
N GLU A 66 -0.03 5.24 16.09
CA GLU A 66 0.74 5.10 14.85
C GLU A 66 -0.23 5.02 13.67
N ILE A 67 -0.08 5.93 12.72
CA ILE A 67 -0.96 6.03 11.55
C ILE A 67 -0.18 6.13 10.24
N LEU A 68 -0.79 5.62 9.19
CA LEU A 68 -0.36 5.84 7.81
C LEU A 68 -1.40 6.72 7.11
N LEU A 69 -0.97 7.88 6.64
CA LEU A 69 -1.79 8.82 5.90
C LEU A 69 -1.44 8.75 4.43
N VAL A 70 -2.41 8.40 3.60
CA VAL A 70 -2.27 8.31 2.15
C VAL A 70 -3.27 9.24 1.48
N GLY A 71 -2.83 10.00 0.49
CA GLY A 71 -3.71 10.94 -0.18
C GLY A 71 -3.29 11.34 -1.58
N LYS A 72 -4.17 12.06 -2.25
CA LYS A 72 -3.93 12.70 -3.54
C LYS A 72 -4.70 14.01 -3.61
N LYS A 73 -4.09 15.07 -4.13
CA LYS A 73 -4.79 16.31 -4.48
C LYS A 73 -5.86 16.04 -5.53
N THR A 74 -7.03 16.64 -5.37
CA THR A 74 -8.16 16.49 -6.27
C THR A 74 -9.00 17.77 -6.30
N ASN A 75 -9.53 18.10 -7.46
CA ASN A 75 -10.45 19.23 -7.63
C ASN A 75 -11.91 18.82 -7.36
N ASN A 76 -12.19 17.54 -7.17
CA ASN A 76 -13.54 17.03 -6.94
C ASN A 76 -13.74 16.73 -5.45
N LEU A 77 -14.39 17.67 -4.76
CA LEU A 77 -14.50 17.76 -3.30
C LEU A 77 -15.91 17.45 -2.78
N GLU A 78 -16.57 16.46 -3.29
CA GLU A 78 -17.78 15.97 -2.61
C GLU A 78 -17.40 15.23 -1.34
N GLY A 79 -17.81 15.82 -0.21
CA GLY A 79 -17.39 15.37 1.09
C GLY A 79 -18.11 14.12 1.54
N PHE A 80 -17.36 13.07 1.79
CA PHE A 80 -17.87 11.89 2.47
C PHE A 80 -16.83 11.29 3.40
N TYR A 81 -17.31 10.78 4.51
CA TYR A 81 -16.56 10.07 5.51
C TYR A 81 -17.01 8.61 5.57
N LEU A 82 -16.07 7.68 5.47
CA LEU A 82 -16.32 6.26 5.57
C LEU A 82 -15.32 5.59 6.54
N LYS A 83 -15.87 4.93 7.55
CA LYS A 83 -15.09 4.05 8.45
C LYS A 83 -15.24 2.60 8.00
N LYS A 84 -14.11 1.91 7.76
CA LYS A 84 -14.11 0.46 7.48
C LYS A 84 -13.18 -0.30 8.43
N LYS A 85 -13.57 -1.54 8.75
CA LYS A 85 -12.73 -2.49 9.48
C LYS A 85 -11.92 -3.34 8.49
N SER A 86 -10.76 -3.84 8.92
CA SER A 86 -9.89 -4.71 8.10
C SER A 86 -10.58 -5.99 7.61
N SER A 87 -11.57 -6.51 8.34
CA SER A 87 -12.35 -7.68 7.94
C SER A 87 -13.21 -7.47 6.69
N ASN A 88 -13.46 -6.23 6.30
CA ASN A 88 -14.27 -5.87 5.14
C ASN A 88 -13.41 -5.54 3.91
N PHE A 89 -12.09 -5.73 3.99
CA PHE A 89 -11.22 -5.48 2.85
C PHE A 89 -11.35 -6.59 1.83
N TYR A 90 -11.31 -6.19 0.56
CA TYR A 90 -11.26 -7.14 -0.53
C TYR A 90 -9.92 -7.88 -0.53
N LYS A 91 -9.96 -9.19 -0.31
CA LYS A 91 -8.79 -10.05 -0.28
C LYS A 91 -8.61 -10.73 -1.63
N VAL A 92 -7.40 -10.60 -2.17
CA VAL A 92 -6.98 -11.28 -3.39
C VAL A 92 -5.88 -12.28 -3.04
N SER A 93 -6.15 -13.56 -3.24
CA SER A 93 -5.15 -14.62 -3.04
C SER A 93 -4.12 -14.59 -4.16
N LYS A 94 -2.86 -14.79 -3.80
CA LYS A 94 -1.73 -14.85 -4.72
C LYS A 94 -0.92 -16.13 -4.45
N PRO A 95 -0.18 -16.65 -5.43
CA PRO A 95 0.68 -17.84 -5.21
C PRO A 95 1.67 -17.65 -4.07
N TRP A 96 2.12 -16.44 -3.84
CA TRP A 96 3.08 -16.08 -2.81
C TRP A 96 2.46 -15.61 -1.49
N GLY A 97 1.13 -15.48 -1.39
CA GLY A 97 0.44 -14.97 -0.20
C GLY A 97 -0.91 -14.33 -0.51
N TYR A 98 -1.08 -13.06 -0.16
CA TYR A 98 -2.31 -12.33 -0.47
C TYR A 98 -2.14 -10.82 -0.46
N GLU A 99 -3.08 -10.13 -1.09
CA GLU A 99 -3.28 -8.69 -1.02
C GLU A 99 -4.62 -8.39 -0.32
N LEU A 100 -4.62 -7.46 0.63
CA LEU A 100 -5.84 -6.83 1.17
C LEU A 100 -5.95 -5.44 0.58
N TRP A 101 -6.98 -5.20 -0.19
CA TRP A 101 -7.23 -3.93 -0.83
C TRP A 101 -7.97 -3.01 0.12
N ILE A 102 -7.27 -2.01 0.65
CA ILE A 102 -7.79 -1.05 1.63
C ILE A 102 -8.58 0.02 0.91
N ASN A 103 -8.04 0.56 -0.17
CA ASN A 103 -8.71 1.52 -1.03
C ASN A 103 -8.98 0.89 -2.40
N SER A 104 -10.23 0.56 -2.66
CA SER A 104 -10.73 0.09 -3.95
C SER A 104 -11.85 0.97 -4.52
N ILE A 105 -12.13 2.10 -3.85
CA ILE A 105 -13.34 2.90 -4.09
C ILE A 105 -13.05 4.06 -5.03
N ASN A 106 -11.85 4.62 -5.00
CA ASN A 106 -11.49 5.72 -5.87
C ASN A 106 -10.39 5.33 -6.87
N ASN A 107 -10.36 6.06 -7.97
CA ASN A 107 -9.37 5.90 -9.03
C ASN A 107 -8.13 6.79 -8.82
N ASP A 108 -7.95 7.41 -7.65
CA ASP A 108 -6.88 8.36 -7.40
C ASP A 108 -5.56 7.67 -7.07
N PHE A 109 -5.64 6.60 -6.28
CA PHE A 109 -4.51 5.75 -5.90
C PHE A 109 -5.00 4.39 -5.43
N ALA A 110 -4.14 3.37 -5.49
CA ALA A 110 -4.38 2.09 -4.83
C ALA A 110 -3.62 2.04 -3.50
N PHE A 111 -4.26 1.45 -2.49
CA PHE A 111 -3.68 1.24 -1.18
C PHE A 111 -3.97 -0.19 -0.73
N LYS A 112 -2.91 -0.97 -0.53
CA LYS A 112 -3.00 -2.39 -0.21
C LYS A 112 -2.10 -2.74 0.97
N LYS A 113 -2.54 -3.72 1.76
CA LYS A 113 -1.72 -4.47 2.70
C LYS A 113 -1.38 -5.81 2.08
N ILE A 114 -0.10 -6.13 1.98
CA ILE A 114 0.41 -7.30 1.26
C ILE A 114 1.13 -8.22 2.24
N PHE A 115 0.81 -9.50 2.17
CA PHE A 115 1.49 -10.56 2.90
C PHE A 115 2.19 -11.50 1.92
N ILE A 116 3.50 -11.73 2.12
CA ILE A 116 4.31 -12.69 1.36
C ILE A 116 4.86 -13.73 2.31
N LYS A 117 4.59 -15.00 2.03
CA LYS A 117 5.09 -16.15 2.82
C LYS A 117 6.61 -16.24 2.72
N LYS A 118 7.27 -16.67 3.80
CA LYS A 118 8.70 -16.98 3.82
C LYS A 118 9.10 -17.84 2.63
N GLY A 119 10.21 -17.49 1.97
CA GLY A 119 10.76 -18.18 0.81
C GLY A 119 10.11 -17.83 -0.53
N PHE A 120 8.89 -17.30 -0.52
CA PHE A 120 8.17 -16.90 -1.73
C PHE A 120 8.61 -15.51 -2.24
N LYS A 121 8.29 -15.25 -3.48
CA LYS A 121 8.63 -14.00 -4.17
C LYS A 121 7.51 -13.56 -5.11
N THR A 122 7.41 -12.26 -5.34
CA THR A 122 6.53 -11.69 -6.36
C THR A 122 7.07 -12.00 -7.75
N SER A 123 6.31 -11.77 -8.82
CA SER A 123 6.83 -11.78 -10.19
C SER A 123 8.00 -10.81 -10.33
N LEU A 124 8.95 -11.13 -11.19
CA LEU A 124 9.92 -10.16 -11.70
C LEU A 124 9.20 -9.34 -12.77
N GLN A 125 8.94 -8.10 -12.49
CA GLN A 125 8.03 -7.24 -13.26
C GLN A 125 8.49 -5.80 -13.31
N PHE A 126 7.93 -5.05 -14.23
CA PHE A 126 7.97 -3.60 -14.26
C PHE A 126 6.60 -3.04 -14.66
N HIS A 127 6.48 -1.74 -14.57
CA HIS A 127 5.30 -0.98 -14.95
C HIS A 127 5.69 0.12 -15.93
N GLU A 128 4.87 0.39 -16.94
CA GLU A 128 5.10 1.50 -17.86
C GLU A 128 4.75 2.86 -17.24
N LEU A 129 3.67 2.92 -16.48
CA LEU A 129 3.09 4.14 -15.92
C LEU A 129 3.01 4.11 -14.38
N LYS A 130 2.81 2.93 -13.78
CA LYS A 130 2.56 2.78 -12.36
C LYS A 130 3.81 3.13 -11.55
N ARG A 131 3.64 4.02 -10.59
CA ARG A 131 4.58 4.27 -9.49
C ARG A 131 4.08 3.59 -8.24
N GLU A 132 4.98 2.97 -7.49
CA GLU A 132 4.69 2.31 -6.20
C GLU A 132 5.55 2.88 -5.09
N THR A 133 5.01 2.88 -3.88
CA THR A 133 5.74 3.09 -2.64
C THR A 133 5.36 1.97 -1.68
N ASN A 134 6.37 1.27 -1.21
CA ASN A 134 6.21 0.12 -0.31
C ASN A 134 6.84 0.45 1.05
N LEU A 135 6.08 0.25 2.14
CA LEU A 135 6.53 0.34 3.52
C LEU A 135 6.56 -1.06 4.14
N ILE A 136 7.72 -1.52 4.57
CA ILE A 136 7.86 -2.80 5.27
C ILE A 136 7.38 -2.64 6.71
N LEU A 137 6.30 -3.34 7.05
CA LEU A 137 5.71 -3.33 8.40
C LEU A 137 6.37 -4.35 9.32
N ASP A 138 6.67 -5.52 8.77
CA ASP A 138 7.26 -6.63 9.53
C ASP A 138 7.96 -7.61 8.59
N GLY A 139 8.95 -8.32 9.13
CA GLY A 139 9.73 -9.31 8.41
C GLY A 139 10.96 -8.76 7.69
N LYS A 140 11.67 -9.67 7.03
CA LYS A 140 12.89 -9.39 6.23
C LYS A 140 12.71 -9.88 4.81
N ALA A 141 13.23 -9.12 3.84
CA ALA A 141 13.15 -9.47 2.43
C ALA A 141 14.39 -9.00 1.65
N LYS A 142 14.44 -9.41 0.37
CA LYS A 142 15.37 -8.87 -0.62
C LYS A 142 14.56 -8.24 -1.75
N LEU A 143 14.83 -6.98 -2.06
CA LEU A 143 14.36 -6.33 -3.27
C LEU A 143 15.40 -6.55 -4.36
N PHE A 144 15.03 -7.25 -5.40
CA PHE A 144 15.81 -7.33 -6.63
C PHE A 144 15.31 -6.24 -7.57
N TYR A 145 16.24 -5.47 -8.16
CA TYR A 145 15.86 -4.36 -9.03
C TYR A 145 16.91 -4.07 -10.09
N LYS A 146 16.46 -3.56 -11.23
CA LYS A 146 17.29 -3.09 -12.32
C LYS A 146 16.60 -1.93 -13.02
N LYS A 147 17.35 -0.85 -13.23
CA LYS A 147 16.85 0.28 -14.01
C LYS A 147 16.81 -0.12 -15.49
N ASN A 148 15.62 -0.06 -16.07
CA ASN A 148 15.43 -0.47 -17.45
C ASN A 148 15.42 0.78 -18.36
N LYS A 149 16.46 0.94 -19.13
CA LYS A 149 16.57 2.09 -20.06
C LYS A 149 15.87 1.82 -21.41
N LYS A 150 15.82 0.57 -21.88
CA LYS A 150 15.09 0.12 -23.10
C LYS A 150 14.81 -1.38 -23.00
N ILE A 151 13.55 -1.78 -23.10
CA ILE A 151 13.16 -3.19 -23.12
C ILE A 151 13.24 -3.70 -24.55
N GLN A 152 14.44 -4.05 -25.00
CA GLN A 152 14.59 -4.69 -26.32
C GLN A 152 14.75 -6.21 -26.24
N ASN A 153 15.17 -6.76 -25.08
CA ASN A 153 15.32 -8.20 -24.91
C ASN A 153 15.08 -8.61 -23.45
N LEU A 154 14.02 -9.38 -23.20
CA LEU A 154 13.63 -9.86 -21.87
C LEU A 154 14.69 -10.80 -21.25
N ASN A 155 15.47 -11.52 -22.04
CA ASN A 155 16.51 -12.42 -21.52
C ASN A 155 17.71 -11.67 -20.95
N VAL A 156 18.05 -10.51 -21.53
CA VAL A 156 19.11 -9.62 -21.02
C VAL A 156 18.71 -8.97 -19.71
N LEU A 157 17.40 -8.69 -19.51
CA LEU A 157 16.89 -8.12 -18.27
C LEU A 157 17.07 -9.01 -17.05
N LYS A 158 17.16 -10.33 -17.23
CA LYS A 158 17.30 -11.28 -16.12
C LYS A 158 18.73 -11.40 -15.57
N LYS A 159 19.71 -10.89 -16.33
CA LYS A 159 21.12 -10.88 -15.90
C LYS A 159 21.43 -9.64 -15.08
N ASP A 160 22.40 -9.73 -14.17
CA ASP A 160 22.97 -8.60 -13.39
C ASP A 160 21.91 -7.78 -12.64
N ILE A 161 21.02 -8.46 -11.94
CA ILE A 161 20.00 -7.80 -11.12
C ILE A 161 20.59 -7.53 -9.73
N ALA A 162 20.75 -6.25 -9.39
CA ALA A 162 21.16 -5.83 -8.07
C ALA A 162 20.09 -6.16 -7.03
N PHE A 163 20.49 -6.34 -5.76
CA PHE A 163 19.54 -6.49 -4.68
C PHE A 163 19.84 -5.59 -3.48
N LYS A 164 18.80 -5.23 -2.76
CA LYS A 164 18.84 -4.51 -1.49
C LYS A 164 18.12 -5.33 -0.41
N LYS A 165 18.70 -5.40 0.78
CA LYS A 165 18.03 -5.99 1.96
C LYS A 165 16.95 -5.04 2.43
N LEU A 166 15.82 -5.60 2.85
CA LEU A 166 14.68 -4.89 3.39
C LEU A 166 14.35 -5.44 4.77
N GLU A 167 14.04 -4.55 5.68
CA GLU A 167 13.60 -4.85 7.03
C GLU A 167 12.52 -3.88 7.48
N LYS A 168 11.97 -4.09 8.68
CA LYS A 168 10.93 -3.24 9.25
C LYS A 168 11.28 -1.74 9.11
N ASN A 169 10.29 -0.93 8.80
CA ASN A 169 10.37 0.52 8.55
C ASN A 169 11.15 0.93 7.28
N THR A 170 11.61 -0.02 6.47
CA THR A 170 12.19 0.32 5.16
C THR A 170 11.10 0.81 4.22
N ILE A 171 11.37 1.94 3.57
CA ILE A 171 10.53 2.52 2.53
C ILE A 171 11.22 2.35 1.17
N ILE A 172 10.44 1.92 0.18
CA ILE A 172 10.92 1.70 -1.19
C ILE A 172 10.00 2.44 -2.15
N ASN A 173 10.59 3.27 -2.99
CA ASN A 173 9.91 3.85 -4.15
C ASN A 173 10.32 3.09 -5.41
N VAL A 174 9.33 2.54 -6.11
CA VAL A 174 9.49 1.91 -7.42
C VAL A 174 8.86 2.82 -8.46
N TYR A 175 9.70 3.37 -9.33
CA TYR A 175 9.27 4.25 -10.42
C TYR A 175 8.93 3.42 -11.67
N PRO A 176 8.17 3.99 -12.62
CA PRO A 176 7.95 3.39 -13.92
C PRO A 176 9.24 2.88 -14.56
N LYS A 177 9.15 1.77 -15.29
CA LYS A 177 10.25 1.11 -15.99
C LYS A 177 11.39 0.57 -15.11
N ILE A 178 11.20 0.51 -13.79
CA ILE A 178 12.11 -0.20 -12.89
C ILE A 178 11.68 -1.65 -12.83
N LEU A 179 12.53 -2.54 -13.32
CA LEU A 179 12.38 -3.98 -13.12
C LEU A 179 12.58 -4.31 -11.66
N HIS A 180 11.63 -4.99 -11.02
CA HIS A 180 11.70 -5.28 -9.59
C HIS A 180 11.00 -6.58 -9.21
N ARG A 181 11.41 -7.14 -8.06
CA ARG A 181 10.85 -8.32 -7.41
C ARG A 181 11.17 -8.26 -5.92
N ILE A 182 10.22 -8.62 -5.07
CA ILE A 182 10.45 -8.79 -3.64
C ILE A 182 10.48 -10.29 -3.32
N LYS A 183 11.55 -10.78 -2.66
CA LYS A 183 11.66 -12.14 -2.12
C LYS A 183 11.64 -12.07 -0.60
N ALA A 184 10.66 -12.70 0.02
CA ALA A 184 10.54 -12.77 1.47
C ALA A 184 11.59 -13.73 2.06
N VAL A 185 12.38 -13.25 3.02
CA VAL A 185 13.35 -14.05 3.78
C VAL A 185 12.69 -14.66 5.00
N THR A 186 11.83 -13.90 5.66
CA THR A 186 10.86 -14.35 6.67
C THR A 186 9.46 -14.13 6.15
N ASN A 187 8.40 -14.46 6.89
CA ASN A 187 7.09 -13.93 6.58
C ASN A 187 7.15 -12.41 6.53
N LEU A 188 6.64 -11.82 5.44
CA LEU A 188 6.75 -10.40 5.16
C LEU A 188 5.38 -9.75 5.12
N LEU A 189 5.24 -8.64 5.82
CA LEU A 189 4.07 -7.79 5.78
C LEU A 189 4.48 -6.39 5.33
N LEU A 190 3.81 -5.85 4.32
CA LEU A 190 4.06 -4.51 3.81
C LEU A 190 2.79 -3.79 3.40
N PHE A 191 2.85 -2.48 3.32
CA PHE A 191 1.88 -1.66 2.60
C PHE A 191 2.42 -1.24 1.25
N GLU A 192 1.57 -1.31 0.23
CA GLU A 192 1.79 -0.72 -1.09
C GLU A 192 0.81 0.42 -1.31
N VAL A 193 1.34 1.60 -1.61
CA VAL A 193 0.58 2.71 -2.18
C VAL A 193 1.05 2.91 -3.59
N SER A 194 0.12 3.00 -4.55
CA SER A 194 0.49 3.15 -5.95
C SER A 194 -0.45 4.08 -6.71
N SER A 195 0.03 4.62 -7.84
CA SER A 195 -0.85 5.27 -8.81
C SER A 195 -1.89 4.28 -9.35
N PRO A 196 -3.04 4.73 -9.91
CA PRO A 196 -4.20 3.89 -10.20
C PRO A 196 -4.04 2.96 -11.42
N HIS A 197 -2.84 2.85 -12.01
CA HIS A 197 -2.58 2.03 -13.19
C HIS A 197 -2.48 0.53 -12.86
N LEU A 198 -3.57 -0.07 -12.38
CA LEU A 198 -3.58 -1.42 -11.78
C LEU A 198 -3.42 -2.56 -12.80
N LYS A 199 -3.71 -2.29 -14.07
CA LYS A 199 -3.56 -3.29 -15.16
C LYS A 199 -2.18 -3.23 -15.80
N ASP A 200 -1.35 -2.28 -15.43
CA ASP A 200 -0.04 -1.97 -15.98
C ASP A 200 1.05 -2.82 -15.32
N VAL A 201 1.00 -4.12 -15.53
CA VAL A 201 2.00 -5.08 -15.03
C VAL A 201 2.59 -5.84 -16.19
N VAL A 202 3.87 -5.64 -16.49
CA VAL A 202 4.63 -6.43 -17.45
C VAL A 202 5.50 -7.43 -16.70
N ARG A 203 5.17 -8.72 -16.78
CA ARG A 203 5.90 -9.80 -16.11
C ARG A 203 7.01 -10.35 -17.01
N VAL A 204 8.25 -10.23 -16.55
CA VAL A 204 9.45 -10.76 -17.23
C VAL A 204 9.74 -12.19 -16.79
N ALA A 205 9.47 -12.52 -15.52
CA ALA A 205 9.55 -13.88 -15.00
C ALA A 205 8.57 -14.04 -13.83
N ASP A 206 7.86 -15.16 -13.82
CA ASP A 206 6.90 -15.52 -12.78
C ASP A 206 7.00 -17.02 -12.49
N ASP A 207 7.13 -17.40 -11.22
CA ASP A 207 7.32 -18.80 -10.82
C ASP A 207 6.07 -19.66 -11.11
N THR A 208 4.91 -19.04 -11.25
CA THR A 208 3.63 -19.69 -11.56
C THR A 208 3.15 -19.41 -12.98
N LYS A 209 4.03 -18.88 -13.84
CA LYS A 209 3.78 -18.64 -15.27
C LYS A 209 2.55 -17.73 -15.55
N ARG A 210 2.22 -16.80 -14.63
CA ARG A 210 1.13 -15.84 -14.86
C ARG A 210 1.47 -14.90 -16.01
N ALA A 211 0.47 -14.63 -16.85
CA ALA A 211 0.59 -13.66 -17.93
C ALA A 211 0.75 -12.21 -17.41
N SER A 212 1.16 -11.29 -18.27
CA SER A 212 1.17 -9.86 -17.97
C SER A 212 -0.25 -9.30 -17.80
N GLY A 213 -0.37 -8.14 -17.15
CA GLY A 213 -1.63 -7.49 -16.88
C GLY A 213 -2.41 -8.09 -15.70
N HIS A 214 -3.71 -7.82 -15.70
CA HIS A 214 -4.65 -8.24 -14.65
C HIS A 214 -5.05 -9.71 -14.82
N ILE A 215 -4.89 -10.51 -13.79
CA ILE A 215 -5.26 -11.94 -13.79
C ILE A 215 -6.69 -12.09 -13.27
N LYS A 216 -7.65 -12.28 -14.16
CA LYS A 216 -9.08 -12.36 -13.83
C LYS A 216 -9.39 -13.43 -12.77
N SER A 217 -8.79 -14.61 -12.87
CA SER A 217 -8.99 -15.74 -11.94
C SER A 217 -8.58 -15.43 -10.50
N GLU A 218 -7.59 -14.56 -10.27
CA GLU A 218 -7.20 -14.14 -8.93
C GLU A 218 -8.22 -13.18 -8.30
N HIS A 219 -8.98 -12.48 -9.12
CA HIS A 219 -9.97 -11.47 -8.72
C HIS A 219 -11.42 -11.97 -8.80
N SER A 220 -11.67 -13.15 -9.32
CA SER A 220 -12.99 -13.78 -9.22
C SER A 220 -13.28 -14.11 -7.75
N LYS A 221 -14.39 -13.61 -7.21
CA LYS A 221 -14.86 -14.04 -5.90
C LYS A 221 -15.08 -15.55 -5.97
N LYS A 222 -14.30 -16.34 -5.27
CA LYS A 222 -14.75 -17.69 -4.93
C LYS A 222 -16.03 -17.51 -4.13
N LYS A 223 -17.15 -17.93 -4.69
CA LYS A 223 -18.43 -18.07 -4.00
C LYS A 223 -18.28 -19.06 -2.84
#